data_295a9d027cec4c16ed62f83f57a20e31
#
_entry.id   295a9d027cec4c16ed62f83f57a20e31
#
_cell.length_a   1.000
_cell.length_b   1.000
_cell.length_c   1.000
_cell.angle_alpha   90.00
_cell.angle_beta   90.00
_cell.angle_gamma   90.00
#
_symmetry.space_group_name_H-M   'P 1'
#
loop_
_entity.id
_entity.type
_entity.pdbx_description
1 polymer ?
#
loop_
_entity_poly.entity_id
_entity_poly.type
_entity_poly.pdbx_seq_one_letter_code
_entity_poly.pdbx_strand_id
1 'polypeptide(L)'
;MILCIETSTTKCSAALGRGKEILASREAESPEGGHAAALAPMVDELLEALRSHEGATLSAIAVSAGPGSYTGLRIGASLAKGLCLGYSVPLIAIDTLELLAHQAQCALPEGRTATLFPLLDARRMEVYAAEFTHTGERKQDDFAAILDPEAPIFGAASDPILIGNGATKARGLWPEHSYEVWDEGFAPTAKAMVTLATAAFEREDFVDTAYWTPNYLKDYVAVIAKNKVLNR
;
A
#
# COMPACT_ATOMS: atom_id res chain seq x y z
N MET A 1 13.56 14.20 7.32
CA MET A 1 12.62 13.76 6.27
C MET A 1 12.57 12.25 6.22
N ILE A 2 11.44 11.67 5.85
CA ILE A 2 11.26 10.23 5.65
C ILE A 2 11.06 9.98 4.16
N LEU A 3 11.80 9.03 3.59
CA LEU A 3 11.58 8.54 2.23
C LEU A 3 10.59 7.39 2.27
N CYS A 4 9.43 7.56 1.65
CA CYS A 4 8.38 6.57 1.54
C CYS A 4 8.40 5.91 0.16
N ILE A 5 8.25 4.58 0.11
CA ILE A 5 8.27 3.75 -1.11
C ILE A 5 7.02 2.88 -1.13
N GLU A 6 6.22 3.00 -2.20
CA GLU A 6 5.00 2.22 -2.40
C GLU A 6 5.05 1.46 -3.73
N THR A 7 4.94 0.14 -3.65
CA THR A 7 5.05 -0.76 -4.81
C THR A 7 4.11 -1.97 -4.73
N SER A 8 3.12 -1.91 -3.84
CA SER A 8 2.23 -3.05 -3.55
C SER A 8 1.18 -3.33 -4.63
N THR A 9 0.93 -2.36 -5.53
CA THR A 9 -0.07 -2.46 -6.61
C THR A 9 0.58 -2.25 -7.99
N THR A 10 -0.22 -1.96 -9.01
CA THR A 10 0.29 -1.54 -10.34
C THR A 10 0.91 -0.15 -10.31
N LYS A 11 0.54 0.66 -9.34
CA LYS A 11 1.14 1.98 -9.13
C LYS A 11 2.49 1.84 -8.43
N CYS A 12 3.49 2.54 -8.97
CA CYS A 12 4.81 2.71 -8.36
C CYS A 12 4.96 4.15 -7.91
N SER A 13 5.27 4.39 -6.64
CA SER A 13 5.47 5.74 -6.16
C SER A 13 6.53 5.84 -5.07
N ALA A 14 7.15 7.02 -4.99
CA ALA A 14 8.05 7.40 -3.92
C ALA A 14 7.75 8.85 -3.49
N ALA A 15 7.91 9.14 -2.20
CA ALA A 15 7.71 10.47 -1.65
C ALA A 15 8.70 10.77 -0.54
N LEU A 16 9.08 12.02 -0.42
CA LEU A 16 9.94 12.53 0.63
C LEU A 16 9.17 13.59 1.42
N GLY A 17 9.01 13.38 2.73
CA GLY A 17 8.25 14.31 3.56
C GLY A 17 8.36 14.02 5.05
N ARG A 18 7.62 14.79 5.86
CA ARG A 18 7.45 14.58 7.30
C ARG A 18 6.15 15.20 7.79
N GLY A 19 5.38 14.47 8.59
CA GLY A 19 4.07 14.91 9.06
C GLY A 19 3.10 15.09 7.89
N LYS A 20 2.66 16.32 7.66
CA LYS A 20 1.80 16.70 6.53
C LYS A 20 2.58 17.38 5.40
N GLU A 21 3.85 17.63 5.60
CA GLU A 21 4.71 18.30 4.63
C GLU A 21 5.30 17.29 3.65
N ILE A 22 5.08 17.52 2.36
CA ILE A 22 5.66 16.75 1.26
C ILE A 22 6.68 17.63 0.55
N LEU A 23 7.96 17.28 0.66
CA LEU A 23 9.03 17.98 -0.04
C LEU A 23 9.02 17.68 -1.53
N ALA A 24 8.89 16.40 -1.88
CA ALA A 24 8.82 15.96 -3.27
C ALA A 24 8.13 14.59 -3.37
N SER A 25 7.52 14.30 -4.50
CA SER A 25 6.95 12.98 -4.79
C SER A 25 7.02 12.65 -6.28
N ARG A 26 7.07 11.34 -6.59
CA ARG A 26 7.02 10.79 -7.94
C ARG A 26 6.07 9.60 -7.95
N GLU A 27 5.31 9.45 -9.02
CA GLU A 27 4.45 8.29 -9.21
C GLU A 27 4.31 7.93 -10.70
N ALA A 28 4.10 6.67 -10.98
CA ALA A 28 3.78 6.15 -12.31
C ALA A 28 2.79 5.00 -12.19
N GLU A 29 1.75 5.03 -13.00
CA GLU A 29 0.79 3.93 -13.15
C GLU A 29 1.34 2.95 -14.17
N SER A 30 1.44 1.66 -13.81
CA SER A 30 1.94 0.59 -14.69
C SER A 30 3.20 0.99 -15.48
N PRO A 31 4.29 1.38 -14.81
CA PRO A 31 5.44 1.98 -15.48
C PRO A 31 6.04 1.04 -16.53
N GLU A 32 6.51 1.61 -17.65
CA GLU A 32 7.23 0.86 -18.67
C GLU A 32 8.49 0.22 -18.07
N GLY A 33 8.74 -1.05 -18.38
CA GLY A 33 9.79 -1.84 -17.75
C GLY A 33 9.50 -2.28 -16.31
N GLY A 34 8.32 -1.95 -15.79
CA GLY A 34 7.85 -2.33 -14.46
C GLY A 34 8.48 -1.51 -13.32
N HIS A 35 8.13 -1.86 -12.09
CA HIS A 35 8.59 -1.18 -10.88
C HIS A 35 10.12 -1.14 -10.75
N ALA A 36 10.82 -2.21 -11.15
CA ALA A 36 12.28 -2.29 -11.06
C ALA A 36 13.00 -1.21 -11.90
N ALA A 37 12.45 -0.88 -13.07
CA ALA A 37 13.01 0.15 -13.93
C ALA A 37 12.67 1.58 -13.46
N ALA A 38 11.48 1.77 -12.88
CA ALA A 38 10.96 3.09 -12.52
C ALA A 38 11.41 3.57 -11.13
N LEU A 39 11.47 2.66 -10.13
CA LEU A 39 11.60 3.05 -8.73
C LEU A 39 12.96 3.70 -8.41
N ALA A 40 14.07 3.14 -8.89
CA ALA A 40 15.39 3.66 -8.55
C ALA A 40 15.61 5.08 -9.09
N PRO A 41 15.26 5.42 -10.36
CA PRO A 41 15.30 6.81 -10.85
C PRO A 41 14.42 7.77 -10.04
N MET A 42 13.18 7.37 -9.69
CA MET A 42 12.28 8.19 -8.86
C MET A 42 12.93 8.52 -7.51
N VAL A 43 13.53 7.54 -6.86
CA VAL A 43 14.17 7.71 -5.56
C VAL A 43 15.41 8.60 -5.67
N ASP A 44 16.21 8.46 -6.73
CA ASP A 44 17.40 9.29 -6.95
C ASP A 44 17.02 10.76 -7.10
N GLU A 45 16.00 11.08 -7.90
CA GLU A 45 15.46 12.45 -8.02
C GLU A 45 15.00 13.02 -6.66
N LEU A 46 14.37 12.22 -5.81
CA LEU A 46 13.93 12.66 -4.49
C LEU A 46 15.12 12.92 -3.54
N LEU A 47 16.16 12.08 -3.62
CA LEU A 47 17.39 12.26 -2.84
C LEU A 47 18.18 13.49 -3.31
N GLU A 48 18.15 13.84 -4.60
CA GLU A 48 18.70 15.09 -5.10
C GLU A 48 17.91 16.30 -4.57
N ALA A 49 16.58 16.23 -4.56
CA ALA A 49 15.74 17.27 -3.95
C ALA A 49 16.07 17.45 -2.46
N LEU A 50 16.29 16.35 -1.72
CA LEU A 50 16.72 16.40 -0.32
C LEU A 50 18.07 17.12 -0.15
N ARG A 51 19.07 16.77 -0.96
CA ARG A 51 20.41 17.40 -0.91
C ARG A 51 20.37 18.90 -1.22
N SER A 52 19.42 19.31 -2.06
CA SER A 52 19.23 20.70 -2.45
C SER A 52 18.45 21.52 -1.43
N HIS A 53 17.82 20.88 -0.44
CA HIS A 53 17.00 21.52 0.58
C HIS A 53 17.83 21.75 1.85
N GLU A 54 18.13 23.02 2.14
CA GLU A 54 18.98 23.40 3.26
C GLU A 54 18.48 22.88 4.61
N GLY A 55 19.35 22.22 5.36
CA GLY A 55 19.03 21.65 6.67
C GLY A 55 18.21 20.36 6.67
N ALA A 56 17.76 19.86 5.52
CA ALA A 56 17.03 18.60 5.46
C ALA A 56 17.97 17.40 5.48
N THR A 57 17.65 16.43 6.35
CA THR A 57 18.36 15.14 6.44
C THR A 57 17.38 13.98 6.31
N LEU A 58 17.85 12.87 5.76
CA LEU A 58 17.09 11.62 5.77
C LEU A 58 17.13 11.02 7.17
N SER A 59 15.96 10.76 7.75
CA SER A 59 15.84 10.24 9.13
C SER A 59 15.38 8.78 9.16
N ALA A 60 14.62 8.34 8.17
CA ALA A 60 14.14 6.97 8.04
C ALA A 60 13.72 6.67 6.60
N ILE A 61 13.53 5.40 6.29
CA ILE A 61 12.89 4.92 5.07
C ILE A 61 11.65 4.12 5.45
N ALA A 62 10.52 4.42 4.82
CA ALA A 62 9.28 3.68 4.98
C ALA A 62 8.96 2.93 3.68
N VAL A 63 8.41 1.73 3.81
CA VAL A 63 8.05 0.89 2.66
C VAL A 63 6.72 0.19 2.92
N SER A 64 5.93 -0.03 1.88
CA SER A 64 4.73 -0.87 1.97
C SER A 64 5.10 -2.29 2.37
N ALA A 65 4.49 -2.74 3.47
CA ALA A 65 4.74 -4.05 4.05
C ALA A 65 3.92 -5.18 3.41
N GLY A 66 2.95 -4.84 2.58
CA GLY A 66 1.94 -5.77 2.10
C GLY A 66 0.64 -5.69 2.94
N PRO A 67 -0.38 -6.48 2.54
CA PRO A 67 -0.37 -7.39 1.39
C PRO A 67 -0.34 -6.66 0.04
N GLY A 68 -0.12 -7.40 -1.06
CA GLY A 68 -0.11 -6.82 -2.40
C GLY A 68 0.69 -7.64 -3.42
N SER A 69 1.15 -6.98 -4.47
CA SER A 69 1.96 -7.58 -5.53
C SER A 69 3.25 -8.19 -4.98
N TYR A 70 3.39 -9.50 -5.04
CA TYR A 70 4.57 -10.24 -4.57
C TYR A 70 5.88 -9.67 -5.14
N THR A 71 5.92 -9.43 -6.46
CA THR A 71 7.10 -8.88 -7.14
C THR A 71 7.33 -7.43 -6.73
N GLY A 72 6.27 -6.62 -6.69
CA GLY A 72 6.35 -5.21 -6.31
C GLY A 72 6.89 -5.03 -4.89
N LEU A 73 6.32 -5.73 -3.91
CA LEU A 73 6.76 -5.69 -2.52
C LEU A 73 8.24 -6.07 -2.36
N ARG A 74 8.73 -7.07 -3.12
CA ARG A 74 10.16 -7.46 -3.08
C ARG A 74 11.07 -6.39 -3.65
N ILE A 75 10.65 -5.72 -4.74
CA ILE A 75 11.42 -4.63 -5.34
C ILE A 75 11.52 -3.47 -4.36
N GLY A 76 10.38 -3.02 -3.78
CA GLY A 76 10.36 -1.97 -2.78
C GLY A 76 11.19 -2.29 -1.55
N ALA A 77 10.99 -3.47 -0.96
CA ALA A 77 11.72 -3.92 0.22
C ALA A 77 13.23 -4.01 -0.03
N SER A 78 13.65 -4.52 -1.19
CA SER A 78 15.08 -4.65 -1.51
C SER A 78 15.76 -3.29 -1.62
N LEU A 79 15.12 -2.33 -2.31
CA LEU A 79 15.64 -0.96 -2.42
C LEU A 79 15.66 -0.27 -1.05
N ALA A 80 14.56 -0.36 -0.29
CA ALA A 80 14.45 0.26 1.04
C ALA A 80 15.55 -0.25 1.99
N LYS A 81 15.78 -1.56 2.06
CA LYS A 81 16.85 -2.16 2.87
C LYS A 81 18.23 -1.70 2.45
N GLY A 82 18.51 -1.65 1.14
CA GLY A 82 19.78 -1.15 0.62
C GLY A 82 20.04 0.30 0.99
N LEU A 83 19.02 1.15 0.91
CA LEU A 83 19.09 2.55 1.29
C LEU A 83 19.24 2.72 2.82
N CYS A 84 18.51 1.95 3.64
CA CYS A 84 18.68 1.97 5.10
C CYS A 84 20.13 1.67 5.49
N LEU A 85 20.74 0.66 4.87
CA LEU A 85 22.15 0.33 5.11
C LEU A 85 23.08 1.46 4.65
N GLY A 86 22.86 2.00 3.44
CA GLY A 86 23.73 3.03 2.87
C GLY A 86 23.67 4.37 3.61
N TYR A 87 22.51 4.76 4.13
CA TYR A 87 22.31 6.00 4.87
C TYR A 87 22.37 5.83 6.39
N SER A 88 22.50 4.60 6.88
CA SER A 88 22.48 4.29 8.33
C SER A 88 21.24 4.82 9.04
N VAL A 89 20.07 4.63 8.43
CA VAL A 89 18.75 5.04 8.95
C VAL A 89 17.83 3.85 9.15
N PRO A 90 16.85 3.91 10.08
CA PRO A 90 15.93 2.83 10.35
C PRO A 90 14.94 2.60 9.20
N LEU A 91 14.39 1.37 9.15
CA LEU A 91 13.32 0.94 8.25
C LEU A 91 11.98 0.93 8.99
N ILE A 92 10.97 1.50 8.35
CA ILE A 92 9.57 1.51 8.80
C ILE A 92 8.76 0.68 7.81
N ALA A 93 7.96 -0.24 8.33
CA ALA A 93 7.07 -1.08 7.53
C ALA A 93 5.62 -0.61 7.70
N ILE A 94 4.98 -0.16 6.62
CA ILE A 94 3.60 0.33 6.64
C ILE A 94 2.69 -0.69 5.96
N ASP A 95 1.71 -1.18 6.69
CA ASP A 95 0.68 -2.08 6.15
C ASP A 95 -0.08 -1.43 4.99
N THR A 96 -0.27 -2.17 3.89
CA THR A 96 -0.87 -1.60 2.66
C THR A 96 -2.37 -1.36 2.81
N LEU A 97 -3.08 -2.22 3.55
CA LEU A 97 -4.52 -2.04 3.80
C LEU A 97 -4.77 -0.90 4.79
N GLU A 98 -3.90 -0.74 5.80
CA GLU A 98 -3.92 0.41 6.71
C GLU A 98 -3.68 1.72 5.95
N LEU A 99 -2.69 1.75 5.05
CA LEU A 99 -2.43 2.92 4.20
C LEU A 99 -3.65 3.31 3.37
N LEU A 100 -4.33 2.32 2.79
CA LEU A 100 -5.53 2.54 1.99
C LEU A 100 -6.71 3.01 2.85
N ALA A 101 -6.90 2.44 4.04
CA ALA A 101 -7.90 2.89 5.01
C ALA A 101 -7.61 4.33 5.48
N HIS A 102 -6.36 4.69 5.73
CA HIS A 102 -5.96 6.04 6.09
C HIS A 102 -6.28 7.07 5.00
N GLN A 103 -6.06 6.72 3.74
CA GLN A 103 -6.45 7.59 2.61
C GLN A 103 -7.96 7.82 2.58
N ALA A 104 -8.76 6.77 2.77
CA ALA A 104 -10.21 6.90 2.83
C ALA A 104 -10.67 7.72 4.05
N GLN A 105 -10.08 7.49 5.22
CA GLN A 105 -10.34 8.29 6.42
C GLN A 105 -10.13 9.79 6.16
N CYS A 106 -9.04 10.16 5.51
CA CYS A 106 -8.76 11.55 5.16
C CYS A 106 -9.75 12.15 4.14
N ALA A 107 -10.43 11.30 3.36
CA ALA A 107 -11.41 11.71 2.35
C ALA A 107 -12.86 11.69 2.86
N LEU A 108 -13.12 11.12 4.05
CA LEU A 108 -14.46 11.09 4.63
C LEU A 108 -14.96 12.52 4.91
N PRO A 109 -16.22 12.83 4.57
CA PRO A 109 -16.86 14.05 4.98
C PRO A 109 -16.87 14.21 6.51
N GLU A 110 -16.74 15.45 6.98
CA GLU A 110 -16.77 15.73 8.42
C GLU A 110 -18.06 15.21 9.06
N GLY A 111 -17.91 14.51 10.18
CA GLY A 111 -19.03 13.93 10.93
C GLY A 111 -19.60 12.63 10.36
N ARG A 112 -19.12 12.14 9.21
CA ARG A 112 -19.54 10.83 8.69
C ARG A 112 -18.87 9.71 9.46
N THR A 113 -19.67 8.77 9.94
CA THR A 113 -19.21 7.51 10.55
C THR A 113 -19.44 6.37 9.55
N ALA A 114 -18.37 5.67 9.19
CA ALA A 114 -18.44 4.56 8.25
C ALA A 114 -17.54 3.41 8.71
N THR A 115 -17.78 2.21 8.22
CA THR A 115 -16.86 1.09 8.35
C THR A 115 -16.06 0.98 7.06
N LEU A 116 -14.74 1.03 7.15
CA LEU A 116 -13.84 1.07 6.02
C LEU A 116 -13.30 -0.34 5.74
N PHE A 117 -13.49 -0.80 4.51
CA PHE A 117 -12.99 -2.08 4.02
C PHE A 117 -12.00 -1.83 2.88
N PRO A 118 -10.70 -1.62 3.17
CA PRO A 118 -9.68 -1.60 2.14
C PRO A 118 -9.59 -2.97 1.47
N LEU A 119 -9.65 -2.98 0.14
CA LEU A 119 -9.63 -4.17 -0.70
C LEU A 119 -8.55 -4.06 -1.78
N LEU A 120 -7.58 -4.97 -1.76
CA LEU A 120 -6.59 -5.10 -2.81
C LEU A 120 -6.89 -6.31 -3.70
N ASP A 121 -6.67 -6.16 -4.99
CA ASP A 121 -6.86 -7.24 -5.96
C ASP A 121 -5.89 -8.40 -5.71
N ALA A 122 -6.42 -9.59 -5.36
CA ALA A 122 -5.68 -10.83 -5.18
C ALA A 122 -5.85 -11.81 -6.36
N ARG A 123 -6.26 -11.29 -7.53
CA ARG A 123 -6.61 -12.00 -8.78
C ARG A 123 -7.95 -12.74 -8.70
N ARG A 124 -8.54 -13.02 -9.90
CA ARG A 124 -9.88 -13.63 -10.03
C ARG A 124 -10.90 -12.86 -9.15
N MET A 125 -11.80 -13.57 -8.46
CA MET A 125 -12.77 -12.96 -7.51
C MET A 125 -12.24 -12.85 -6.09
N GLU A 126 -10.94 -12.94 -5.89
CA GLU A 126 -10.32 -12.85 -4.59
C GLU A 126 -9.75 -11.47 -4.32
N VAL A 127 -9.81 -11.06 -3.05
CA VAL A 127 -9.26 -9.80 -2.53
C VAL A 127 -8.45 -10.06 -1.25
N TYR A 128 -7.47 -9.20 -0.99
CA TYR A 128 -6.94 -9.00 0.36
C TYR A 128 -7.75 -7.88 1.01
N ALA A 129 -8.15 -8.08 2.24
CA ALA A 129 -9.05 -7.19 2.95
C ALA A 129 -8.66 -7.04 4.43
N ALA A 130 -9.11 -5.96 5.03
CA ALA A 130 -9.15 -5.73 6.47
C ALA A 130 -10.36 -4.86 6.80
N GLU A 131 -10.69 -4.70 8.09
CA GLU A 131 -11.78 -3.86 8.55
C GLU A 131 -11.25 -2.77 9.48
N PHE A 132 -11.68 -1.52 9.25
CA PHE A 132 -11.32 -0.37 10.05
C PHE A 132 -12.55 0.48 10.38
N THR A 133 -12.50 1.17 11.52
CA THR A 133 -13.45 2.24 11.81
C THR A 133 -13.12 3.49 10.98
N HIS A 134 -14.06 4.44 10.93
CA HIS A 134 -13.83 5.79 10.36
C HIS A 134 -12.71 6.57 11.08
N THR A 135 -12.33 6.19 12.29
CA THR A 135 -11.23 6.79 13.05
C THR A 135 -9.87 6.11 12.79
N GLY A 136 -9.84 5.08 11.93
CA GLY A 136 -8.62 4.34 11.60
C GLY A 136 -8.27 3.21 12.57
N GLU A 137 -9.15 2.88 13.53
CA GLU A 137 -8.94 1.73 14.41
C GLU A 137 -9.18 0.44 13.63
N ARG A 138 -8.18 -0.46 13.60
CA ARG A 138 -8.30 -1.79 12.97
C ARG A 138 -9.23 -2.68 13.79
N LYS A 139 -10.24 -3.27 13.14
CA LYS A 139 -11.21 -4.18 13.74
C LYS A 139 -10.94 -5.64 13.40
N GLN A 140 -10.35 -5.88 12.24
CA GLN A 140 -9.98 -7.22 11.80
C GLN A 140 -8.60 -7.20 11.13
N ASP A 141 -7.80 -8.22 11.43
CA ASP A 141 -6.51 -8.43 10.78
C ASP A 141 -6.68 -8.72 9.28
N ASP A 142 -5.59 -8.59 8.54
CA ASP A 142 -5.55 -8.86 7.11
C ASP A 142 -6.00 -10.29 6.80
N PHE A 143 -6.90 -10.42 5.85
CA PHE A 143 -7.38 -11.72 5.38
C PHE A 143 -7.55 -11.75 3.86
N ALA A 144 -7.50 -12.96 3.29
CA ALA A 144 -7.85 -13.19 1.90
C ALA A 144 -9.29 -13.70 1.83
N ALA A 145 -10.11 -13.13 0.95
CA ALA A 145 -11.49 -13.53 0.75
C ALA A 145 -11.83 -13.67 -0.74
N ILE A 146 -12.62 -14.69 -1.06
CA ILE A 146 -13.31 -14.77 -2.35
C ILE A 146 -14.63 -14.00 -2.20
N LEU A 147 -14.88 -13.04 -3.07
CA LEU A 147 -16.13 -12.29 -3.05
C LEU A 147 -17.28 -13.20 -3.50
N ASP A 148 -18.23 -13.42 -2.60
CA ASP A 148 -19.38 -14.30 -2.81
C ASP A 148 -20.68 -13.45 -2.88
N PRO A 149 -21.48 -13.58 -3.96
CA PRO A 149 -22.77 -12.89 -4.07
C PRO A 149 -23.74 -13.16 -2.92
N GLU A 150 -23.66 -14.33 -2.28
CA GLU A 150 -24.55 -14.72 -1.20
C GLU A 150 -24.02 -14.30 0.19
N ALA A 151 -22.73 -13.92 0.30
CA ALA A 151 -22.08 -13.59 1.56
C ALA A 151 -21.29 -12.28 1.46
N PRO A 152 -21.90 -11.11 1.72
CA PRO A 152 -21.21 -9.84 1.70
C PRO A 152 -20.01 -9.80 2.67
N ILE A 153 -18.85 -9.35 2.19
CA ILE A 153 -17.62 -9.27 2.98
C ILE A 153 -17.73 -8.32 4.19
N PHE A 154 -18.66 -7.37 4.12
CA PHE A 154 -18.91 -6.39 5.18
C PHE A 154 -19.94 -6.86 6.23
N GLY A 155 -20.56 -8.03 6.04
CA GLY A 155 -21.51 -8.60 7.01
C GLY A 155 -22.60 -7.63 7.46
N ALA A 156 -22.69 -7.36 8.77
CA ALA A 156 -23.63 -6.43 9.36
C ALA A 156 -23.01 -5.05 9.69
N ALA A 157 -21.88 -4.69 9.06
CA ALA A 157 -21.24 -3.40 9.29
C ALA A 157 -22.16 -2.23 8.93
N SER A 158 -22.07 -1.15 9.70
CA SER A 158 -22.83 0.07 9.44
C SER A 158 -22.09 0.94 8.42
N ASP A 159 -22.80 1.42 7.40
CA ASP A 159 -22.29 2.32 6.34
C ASP A 159 -20.94 1.81 5.74
N PRO A 160 -20.91 0.58 5.16
CA PRO A 160 -19.67 0.00 4.68
C PRO A 160 -19.20 0.68 3.40
N ILE A 161 -17.90 1.06 3.37
CA ILE A 161 -17.21 1.61 2.22
C ILE A 161 -16.11 0.63 1.81
N LEU A 162 -16.20 0.11 0.61
CA LEU A 162 -15.21 -0.77 0.00
C LEU A 162 -14.21 0.08 -0.81
N ILE A 163 -12.92 -0.02 -0.49
CA ILE A 163 -11.92 0.95 -0.95
C ILE A 163 -10.79 0.25 -1.72
N GLY A 164 -10.37 0.84 -2.83
CA GLY A 164 -9.20 0.41 -3.59
C GLY A 164 -9.50 -0.48 -4.80
N ASN A 165 -8.44 -0.96 -5.45
CA ASN A 165 -8.55 -1.67 -6.73
C ASN A 165 -9.26 -3.04 -6.63
N GLY A 166 -9.28 -3.66 -5.45
CA GLY A 166 -10.07 -4.86 -5.20
C GLY A 166 -11.56 -4.58 -5.10
N ALA A 167 -11.96 -3.37 -4.71
CA ALA A 167 -13.34 -2.96 -4.54
C ALA A 167 -14.11 -2.90 -5.87
N THR A 168 -13.42 -2.69 -6.99
CA THR A 168 -14.03 -2.75 -8.34
C THR A 168 -14.78 -4.05 -8.58
N LYS A 169 -14.28 -5.17 -8.05
CA LYS A 169 -14.89 -6.50 -8.21
C LYS A 169 -16.22 -6.65 -7.46
N ALA A 170 -16.47 -5.78 -6.48
CA ALA A 170 -17.68 -5.79 -5.68
C ALA A 170 -18.85 -5.03 -6.35
N ARG A 171 -18.57 -4.25 -7.42
CA ARG A 171 -19.60 -3.46 -8.09
C ARG A 171 -20.73 -4.35 -8.64
N GLY A 172 -21.95 -4.10 -8.16
CA GLY A 172 -23.14 -4.86 -8.55
C GLY A 172 -23.20 -6.29 -8.01
N LEU A 173 -22.31 -6.68 -7.09
CA LEU A 173 -22.30 -8.04 -6.54
C LEU A 173 -23.38 -8.21 -5.46
N TRP A 174 -23.68 -7.18 -4.69
CA TRP A 174 -24.66 -7.15 -3.62
C TRP A 174 -25.71 -6.05 -3.86
N PRO A 175 -26.83 -6.03 -3.11
CA PRO A 175 -27.88 -5.04 -3.30
C PRO A 175 -27.38 -3.60 -3.30
N GLU A 176 -27.86 -2.80 -4.25
CA GLU A 176 -27.56 -1.37 -4.31
C GLU A 176 -27.92 -0.69 -2.98
N HIS A 177 -27.14 0.33 -2.61
CA HIS A 177 -27.28 1.08 -1.35
C HIS A 177 -26.92 0.33 -0.05
N SER A 178 -26.50 -0.96 -0.13
CA SER A 178 -26.00 -1.66 1.05
C SER A 178 -24.51 -1.37 1.35
N TYR A 179 -23.79 -0.76 0.41
CA TYR A 179 -22.38 -0.39 0.51
C TYR A 179 -22.00 0.68 -0.53
N GLU A 180 -20.89 1.37 -0.30
CA GLU A 180 -20.26 2.24 -1.29
C GLU A 180 -18.97 1.62 -1.84
N VAL A 181 -18.59 2.00 -3.06
CA VAL A 181 -17.33 1.58 -3.69
C VAL A 181 -16.50 2.80 -4.04
N TRP A 182 -15.33 2.92 -3.40
CA TRP A 182 -14.32 3.94 -3.62
C TRP A 182 -13.09 3.31 -4.26
N ASP A 183 -13.13 3.04 -5.55
CA ASP A 183 -12.03 2.44 -6.32
C ASP A 183 -11.29 3.48 -7.18
N GLU A 184 -12.00 4.44 -7.76
CA GLU A 184 -11.38 5.50 -8.56
C GLU A 184 -10.60 6.48 -7.66
N GLY A 185 -9.30 6.64 -7.96
CA GLY A 185 -8.42 7.51 -7.18
C GLY A 185 -7.92 6.93 -5.86
N PHE A 186 -8.44 5.78 -5.42
CA PHE A 186 -8.00 5.10 -4.21
C PHE A 186 -7.04 3.95 -4.54
N ALA A 187 -5.77 4.28 -4.67
CA ALA A 187 -4.66 3.34 -4.70
C ALA A 187 -3.65 3.74 -3.62
N PRO A 188 -2.97 2.78 -2.97
CA PRO A 188 -1.90 3.10 -2.04
C PRO A 188 -0.85 3.98 -2.72
N THR A 189 -0.41 5.06 -2.05
CA THR A 189 0.63 5.95 -2.57
C THR A 189 1.67 6.29 -1.51
N ALA A 190 2.92 6.46 -1.93
CA ALA A 190 3.99 6.88 -1.05
C ALA A 190 3.73 8.26 -0.41
N LYS A 191 3.03 9.15 -1.12
CA LYS A 191 2.63 10.47 -0.59
C LYS A 191 1.69 10.34 0.61
N ALA A 192 0.69 9.48 0.53
CA ALA A 192 -0.23 9.24 1.64
C ALA A 192 0.45 8.49 2.80
N MET A 193 1.48 7.70 2.52
CA MET A 193 2.26 6.98 3.53
C MET A 193 3.02 7.92 4.48
N VAL A 194 3.39 9.13 4.06
CA VAL A 194 4.26 10.04 4.85
C VAL A 194 3.70 10.31 6.25
N THR A 195 2.39 10.49 6.40
CA THR A 195 1.76 10.74 7.70
C THR A 195 1.88 9.54 8.63
N LEU A 196 1.57 8.33 8.13
CA LEU A 196 1.71 7.08 8.90
C LEU A 196 3.16 6.79 9.26
N ALA A 197 4.07 6.98 8.29
CA ALA A 197 5.50 6.79 8.50
C ALA A 197 6.06 7.78 9.54
N THR A 198 5.57 9.02 9.57
CA THR A 198 5.97 10.00 10.57
C THR A 198 5.50 9.57 11.97
N ALA A 199 4.25 9.15 12.10
CA ALA A 199 3.72 8.66 13.37
C ALA A 199 4.47 7.40 13.86
N ALA A 200 4.83 6.48 12.96
CA ALA A 200 5.63 5.30 13.30
C ALA A 200 7.06 5.70 13.73
N PHE A 201 7.67 6.65 13.03
CA PHE A 201 8.99 7.18 13.39
C PHE A 201 9.01 7.80 14.80
N GLU A 202 7.98 8.58 15.15
CA GLU A 202 7.85 9.22 16.46
C GLU A 202 7.63 8.21 17.61
N ARG A 203 7.08 7.04 17.31
CA ARG A 203 6.95 5.92 18.26
C ARG A 203 8.14 4.97 18.26
N GLU A 204 9.17 5.24 17.42
CA GLU A 204 10.32 4.35 17.20
C GLU A 204 9.90 2.94 16.73
N ASP A 205 8.79 2.85 15.98
CA ASP A 205 8.25 1.60 15.44
C ASP A 205 9.05 1.19 14.20
N PHE A 206 10.23 0.62 14.44
CA PHE A 206 11.19 0.22 13.43
C PHE A 206 11.25 -1.31 13.30
N VAL A 207 11.40 -1.79 12.07
CA VAL A 207 11.61 -3.21 11.82
C VAL A 207 13.11 -3.52 11.67
N ASP A 208 13.48 -4.76 11.98
CA ASP A 208 14.84 -5.23 11.76
C ASP A 208 15.16 -5.29 10.26
N THR A 209 16.01 -4.37 9.80
CA THR A 209 16.34 -4.24 8.37
C THR A 209 16.93 -5.51 7.76
N ALA A 210 17.63 -6.34 8.54
CA ALA A 210 18.22 -7.58 8.04
C ALA A 210 17.19 -8.70 7.89
N TYR A 211 16.34 -8.90 8.90
CA TYR A 211 15.46 -10.07 8.98
C TYR A 211 14.02 -9.81 8.59
N TRP A 212 13.53 -8.55 8.62
CA TRP A 212 12.18 -8.24 8.21
C TRP A 212 11.90 -8.66 6.75
N THR A 213 10.71 -9.16 6.51
CA THR A 213 10.19 -9.50 5.19
C THR A 213 8.77 -8.95 5.02
N PRO A 214 8.34 -8.59 3.80
CA PRO A 214 6.96 -8.21 3.56
C PRO A 214 5.95 -9.28 4.00
N ASN A 215 4.75 -8.84 4.38
CA ASN A 215 3.62 -9.71 4.69
C ASN A 215 3.07 -10.34 3.40
N TYR A 216 3.48 -11.57 3.12
CA TYR A 216 2.92 -12.37 2.05
C TYR A 216 1.72 -13.14 2.58
N LEU A 217 0.55 -12.52 2.58
CA LEU A 217 -0.70 -13.10 3.11
C LEU A 217 -1.06 -14.44 2.45
N LYS A 218 -0.50 -14.71 1.27
CA LYS A 218 -0.56 -15.99 0.57
C LYS A 218 0.83 -16.43 0.14
N ASP A 219 1.08 -17.73 0.26
CA ASP A 219 2.25 -18.35 -0.31
C ASP A 219 2.28 -18.21 -1.84
N TYR A 220 3.47 -18.00 -2.37
CA TYR A 220 3.65 -17.94 -3.82
C TYR A 220 3.41 -19.32 -4.45
N VAL A 221 2.30 -19.48 -5.16
CA VAL A 221 2.05 -20.67 -5.97
C VAL A 221 2.62 -20.45 -7.37
N ALA A 222 3.75 -21.07 -7.65
CA ALA A 222 4.35 -21.07 -8.98
C ALA A 222 3.39 -21.77 -9.98
N VAL A 223 2.91 -21.02 -10.97
CA VAL A 223 2.21 -21.62 -12.10
C VAL A 223 3.26 -22.23 -13.02
N ILE A 224 3.23 -23.55 -13.19
CA ILE A 224 4.07 -24.24 -14.19
C ILE A 224 3.70 -23.65 -15.55
N ALA A 225 4.65 -22.94 -16.17
CA ALA A 225 4.45 -22.40 -17.50
C ALA A 225 4.24 -23.59 -18.47
N LYS A 226 3.05 -23.71 -19.03
CA LYS A 226 2.80 -24.66 -20.14
C LYS A 226 3.58 -24.13 -21.35
N ASN A 227 4.73 -24.70 -21.59
CA ASN A 227 5.57 -24.36 -22.73
C ASN A 227 4.86 -24.87 -24.00
N LYS A 228 4.16 -23.97 -24.70
CA LYS A 228 3.44 -24.28 -25.94
C LYS A 228 4.37 -24.65 -27.11
N VAL A 229 5.67 -24.47 -26.94
CA VAL A 229 6.69 -24.74 -27.98
C VAL A 229 7.21 -26.18 -27.94
N LEU A 230 7.09 -26.87 -26.81
CA LEU A 230 7.60 -28.23 -26.62
C LEU A 230 6.54 -29.36 -26.75
N ASN A 231 5.28 -29.01 -27.03
CA ASN A 231 4.26 -29.99 -27.41
C ASN A 231 4.21 -30.10 -28.94
N ARG A 232 5.20 -30.75 -29.53
CA ARG A 232 5.14 -31.45 -30.82
C ARG A 232 5.30 -32.93 -30.61
#